data_ec187fa1557d67345592a7e93b08f4b2
#
_entry.id   ec187fa1557d67345592a7e93b08f4b2
#
_cell.length_a   1.000
_cell.length_b   1.000
_cell.length_c   1.000
_cell.angle_alpha   90.00
_cell.angle_beta   90.00
_cell.angle_gamma   90.00
#
_symmetry.space_group_name_H-M   'P 1'
#
loop_
_entity.id
_entity.type
_entity.pdbx_description
1 polymer ?
#
loop_
_entity_poly.entity_id
_entity_poly.type
_entity_poly.pdbx_seq_one_letter_code
_entity_poly.pdbx_strand_id
1 'polypeptide(L)'
;MSLDISSSQQFILAAEKLYPQMGYQKLSVRVLAVEAKLSSGLFHHLFANKDDFMAQVFAQHFQRAFGWLAPEFAEDAPPLERLRRLYFQAALSLRDEVPWITRMMIDSADNVATAQQSMQDLVLREFRIVREMVREIAPQLSDEQAMQAISQMQTSILLPILAANTFNRIRVVPDELRQPILQQLTDDALAQRVDWMIKALFSAKETQ
;
A
#
# COMPACT_ATOMS: atom_id res chain seq x y z
N MET A 1 28.94 16.18 -0.28
CA MET A 1 28.40 16.74 0.98
C MET A 1 27.48 15.69 1.55
N SER A 2 27.94 14.88 2.51
CA SER A 2 27.10 13.91 3.21
C SER A 2 26.12 14.71 4.07
N LEU A 3 24.82 14.65 3.77
CA LEU A 3 23.81 15.19 4.67
C LEU A 3 23.89 14.37 5.95
N ASP A 4 24.23 15.01 7.06
CA ASP A 4 24.27 14.38 8.37
C ASP A 4 22.85 13.99 8.76
N ILE A 5 22.54 12.70 8.64
CA ILE A 5 21.22 12.15 8.95
C ILE A 5 21.05 12.19 10.47
N SER A 6 19.97 12.80 10.98
CA SER A 6 19.71 12.87 12.41
C SER A 6 19.62 11.48 13.04
N SER A 7 19.94 11.37 14.33
CA SER A 7 19.82 10.10 15.06
C SER A 7 18.38 9.53 15.04
N SER A 8 17.37 10.40 15.06
CA SER A 8 15.96 9.99 14.90
C SER A 8 15.74 9.33 13.53
N GLN A 9 16.26 9.94 12.47
CA GLN A 9 16.13 9.40 11.11
C GLN A 9 16.89 8.08 10.93
N GLN A 10 18.04 7.91 11.61
CA GLN A 10 18.78 6.64 11.59
C GLN A 10 17.98 5.50 12.21
N PHE A 11 17.26 5.74 13.32
CA PHE A 11 16.35 4.75 13.89
C PHE A 11 15.18 4.42 12.95
N ILE A 12 14.59 5.43 12.30
CA ILE A 12 13.49 5.23 11.35
C ILE A 12 13.96 4.37 10.17
N LEU A 13 15.10 4.68 9.56
CA LEU A 13 15.67 3.88 8.47
C LEU A 13 15.98 2.44 8.90
N ALA A 14 16.49 2.25 10.14
CA ALA A 14 16.72 0.92 10.69
C ALA A 14 15.41 0.12 10.81
N ALA A 15 14.35 0.76 11.30
CA ALA A 15 13.03 0.13 11.40
C ALA A 15 12.46 -0.22 10.01
N GLU A 16 12.56 0.69 9.06
CA GLU A 16 12.10 0.47 7.68
C GLU A 16 12.76 -0.73 7.02
N LYS A 17 14.04 -0.92 7.24
CA LYS A 17 14.78 -2.07 6.72
C LYS A 17 14.37 -3.39 7.38
N LEU A 18 14.15 -3.39 8.69
CA LEU A 18 13.94 -4.61 9.48
C LEU A 18 12.48 -5.04 9.58
N TYR A 19 11.55 -4.08 9.57
CA TYR A 19 10.13 -4.34 9.84
C TYR A 19 9.48 -5.38 8.93
N PRO A 20 9.67 -5.38 7.60
CA PRO A 20 9.04 -6.35 6.72
C PRO A 20 9.39 -7.82 7.05
N GLN A 21 10.57 -8.01 7.64
CA GLN A 21 11.08 -9.35 7.98
C GLN A 21 10.72 -9.77 9.41
N MET A 22 10.78 -8.82 10.35
CA MET A 22 10.68 -9.12 11.79
C MET A 22 9.28 -8.88 12.35
N GLY A 23 8.56 -7.89 11.83
CA GLY A 23 7.31 -7.40 12.37
C GLY A 23 7.45 -6.66 13.70
N TYR A 24 6.32 -6.11 14.16
CA TYR A 24 6.30 -5.28 15.35
C TYR A 24 6.85 -5.99 16.60
N GLN A 25 6.41 -7.23 16.87
CA GLN A 25 6.75 -7.93 18.12
C GLN A 25 8.26 -8.17 18.29
N LYS A 26 8.94 -8.58 17.20
CA LYS A 26 10.38 -8.91 17.24
C LYS A 26 11.27 -7.68 17.11
N LEU A 27 10.75 -6.56 16.67
CA LEU A 27 11.49 -5.32 16.47
C LEU A 27 11.65 -4.58 17.81
N SER A 28 12.58 -5.05 18.65
CA SER A 28 12.89 -4.44 19.94
C SER A 28 13.78 -3.19 19.80
N VAL A 29 13.75 -2.29 20.80
CA VAL A 29 14.63 -1.12 20.86
C VAL A 29 16.11 -1.51 20.75
N ARG A 30 16.50 -2.65 21.33
CA ARG A 30 17.88 -3.16 21.24
C ARG A 30 18.24 -3.54 19.80
N VAL A 31 17.33 -4.19 19.07
CA VAL A 31 17.53 -4.56 17.65
C VAL A 31 17.66 -3.30 16.79
N LEU A 32 16.79 -2.33 17.01
CA LEU A 32 16.84 -1.04 16.31
C LEU A 32 18.14 -0.28 16.58
N ALA A 33 18.58 -0.23 17.82
CA ALA A 33 19.82 0.44 18.21
C ALA A 33 21.06 -0.19 17.55
N VAL A 34 21.11 -1.53 17.48
CA VAL A 34 22.19 -2.24 16.78
C VAL A 34 22.21 -1.91 15.29
N GLU A 35 21.05 -1.99 14.61
CA GLU A 35 20.97 -1.67 13.18
C GLU A 35 21.29 -0.19 12.88
N ALA A 36 20.77 0.72 13.72
CA ALA A 36 21.03 2.15 13.58
C ALA A 36 22.46 2.55 13.98
N LYS A 37 23.24 1.64 14.59
CA LYS A 37 24.56 1.92 15.19
C LYS A 37 24.53 3.03 16.25
N LEU A 38 23.47 3.03 17.05
CA LEU A 38 23.19 3.98 18.11
C LEU A 38 22.99 3.25 19.45
N SER A 39 22.89 3.98 20.55
CA SER A 39 22.60 3.40 21.87
C SER A 39 21.08 3.29 22.11
N SER A 40 20.66 2.26 22.86
CA SER A 40 19.26 2.12 23.28
C SER A 40 18.82 3.27 24.22
N GLY A 41 19.74 3.85 24.99
CA GLY A 41 19.45 5.04 25.82
C GLY A 41 19.03 6.24 24.96
N LEU A 42 19.68 6.44 23.82
CA LEU A 42 19.34 7.54 22.92
C LEU A 42 17.92 7.39 22.33
N PHE A 43 17.47 6.15 22.08
CA PHE A 43 16.09 5.89 21.64
C PHE A 43 15.07 6.49 22.62
N HIS A 44 15.24 6.24 23.92
CA HIS A 44 14.33 6.73 24.97
C HIS A 44 14.41 8.25 25.20
N HIS A 45 15.45 8.92 24.72
CA HIS A 45 15.50 10.38 24.67
C HIS A 45 14.76 10.97 23.45
N LEU A 46 14.69 10.22 22.34
CA LEU A 46 14.12 10.69 21.08
C LEU A 46 12.64 10.35 20.92
N PHE A 47 12.19 9.24 21.51
CA PHE A 47 10.83 8.71 21.32
C PHE A 47 10.21 8.38 22.68
N ALA A 48 8.95 8.75 22.87
CA ALA A 48 8.22 8.52 24.11
C ALA A 48 8.07 7.02 24.43
N ASN A 49 7.78 6.24 23.42
CA ASN A 49 7.66 4.78 23.48
C ASN A 49 7.79 4.16 22.09
N LYS A 50 7.72 2.82 22.02
CA LYS A 50 7.84 2.09 20.76
C LYS A 50 6.64 2.29 19.84
N ASP A 51 5.44 2.50 20.37
CA ASP A 51 4.24 2.72 19.57
C ASP A 51 4.30 4.05 18.85
N ASP A 52 4.67 5.13 19.55
CA ASP A 52 4.87 6.45 18.96
C ASP A 52 5.97 6.43 17.88
N PHE A 53 7.06 5.72 18.15
CA PHE A 53 8.13 5.52 17.17
C PHE A 53 7.62 4.79 15.94
N MET A 54 6.92 3.66 16.09
CA MET A 54 6.41 2.89 14.96
C MET A 54 5.32 3.64 14.19
N ALA A 55 4.50 4.46 14.84
CA ALA A 55 3.56 5.35 14.15
C ALA A 55 4.28 6.32 13.21
N GLN A 56 5.42 6.91 13.66
CA GLN A 56 6.24 7.76 12.82
C GLN A 56 6.88 6.99 11.65
N VAL A 57 7.37 5.77 11.90
CA VAL A 57 7.93 4.88 10.86
C VAL A 57 6.88 4.60 9.79
N PHE A 58 5.67 4.17 10.19
CA PHE A 58 4.58 3.87 9.26
C PHE A 58 4.14 5.11 8.49
N ALA A 59 3.98 6.25 9.15
CA ALA A 59 3.60 7.50 8.50
C ALA A 59 4.63 7.94 7.44
N GLN A 60 5.93 7.89 7.76
CA GLN A 60 6.98 8.26 6.81
C GLN A 60 7.08 7.26 5.65
N HIS A 61 6.98 5.96 5.94
CA HIS A 61 6.99 4.93 4.91
C HIS A 61 5.80 5.10 3.95
N PHE A 62 4.59 5.23 4.46
CA PHE A 62 3.40 5.42 3.64
C PHE A 62 3.40 6.74 2.88
N GLN A 63 3.95 7.80 3.45
CA GLN A 63 4.10 9.07 2.73
C GLN A 63 5.05 8.92 1.52
N ARG A 64 6.09 8.10 1.60
CA ARG A 64 6.96 7.82 0.46
C ARG A 64 6.31 6.89 -0.55
N ALA A 65 5.69 5.80 -0.10
CA ALA A 65 5.12 4.77 -0.97
C ALA A 65 3.80 5.22 -1.62
N PHE A 66 2.98 5.96 -0.90
CA PHE A 66 1.60 6.30 -1.28
C PHE A 66 1.27 7.80 -1.12
N GLY A 67 2.27 8.67 -0.95
CA GLY A 67 2.06 10.11 -0.80
C GLY A 67 1.48 10.78 -2.05
N TRP A 68 1.63 10.16 -3.23
CA TRP A 68 0.98 10.56 -4.47
C TRP A 68 -0.54 10.39 -4.43
N LEU A 69 -1.07 9.57 -3.52
CA LEU A 69 -2.50 9.38 -3.32
C LEU A 69 -3.09 10.60 -2.61
N ALA A 70 -3.38 11.62 -3.37
CA ALA A 70 -3.90 12.91 -2.95
C ALA A 70 -5.09 13.31 -3.83
N PRO A 71 -6.03 14.17 -3.34
CA PRO A 71 -7.18 14.62 -4.12
C PRO A 71 -6.78 15.26 -5.46
N GLU A 72 -5.64 15.94 -5.47
CA GLU A 72 -5.13 16.67 -6.65
C GLU A 72 -4.49 15.74 -7.71
N PHE A 73 -4.42 14.44 -7.43
CA PHE A 73 -3.81 13.51 -8.37
C PHE A 73 -4.52 13.51 -9.73
N ALA A 74 -3.76 13.90 -10.77
CA ALA A 74 -4.22 13.93 -12.16
C ALA A 74 -5.47 14.84 -12.40
N GLU A 75 -5.65 15.95 -11.66
CA GLU A 75 -6.79 16.89 -11.81
C GLU A 75 -6.96 17.44 -13.23
N ASP A 76 -5.90 17.43 -14.03
CA ASP A 76 -5.85 17.91 -15.41
C ASP A 76 -6.50 16.98 -16.44
N ALA A 77 -7.00 15.82 -16.02
CA ALA A 77 -7.55 14.80 -16.91
C ALA A 77 -9.04 14.50 -16.63
N PRO A 78 -9.77 13.96 -17.63
CA PRO A 78 -11.15 13.48 -17.42
C PRO A 78 -11.22 12.44 -16.28
N PRO A 79 -12.36 12.35 -15.54
CA PRO A 79 -12.48 11.50 -14.35
C PRO A 79 -12.11 10.03 -14.59
N LEU A 80 -12.48 9.47 -15.73
CA LEU A 80 -12.16 8.08 -16.07
C LEU A 80 -10.66 7.87 -16.30
N GLU A 81 -9.98 8.85 -16.88
CA GLU A 81 -8.52 8.80 -17.08
C GLU A 81 -7.79 8.99 -15.74
N ARG A 82 -8.30 9.85 -14.86
CA ARG A 82 -7.80 10.01 -13.49
C ARG A 82 -7.88 8.69 -12.72
N LEU A 83 -9.02 8.00 -12.82
CA LEU A 83 -9.23 6.70 -12.19
C LEU A 83 -8.27 5.64 -12.74
N ARG A 84 -8.03 5.65 -14.07
CA ARG A 84 -7.04 4.78 -14.74
C ARG A 84 -5.63 4.99 -14.18
N ARG A 85 -5.18 6.25 -14.15
CA ARG A 85 -3.85 6.62 -13.63
C ARG A 85 -3.70 6.25 -12.16
N LEU A 86 -4.75 6.49 -11.35
CA LEU A 86 -4.75 6.14 -9.93
C LEU A 86 -4.56 4.64 -9.73
N TYR A 87 -5.36 3.79 -10.37
CA TYR A 87 -5.26 2.34 -10.21
C TYR A 87 -3.97 1.77 -10.80
N PHE A 88 -3.45 2.33 -11.88
CA PHE A 88 -2.16 1.92 -12.41
C PHE A 88 -1.03 2.26 -11.43
N GLN A 89 -0.99 3.49 -10.91
CA GLN A 89 0.01 3.88 -9.92
C GLN A 89 -0.14 3.09 -8.62
N ALA A 90 -1.38 2.83 -8.17
CA ALA A 90 -1.63 1.98 -7.01
C ALA A 90 -1.10 0.56 -7.21
N ALA A 91 -1.28 -0.02 -8.39
CA ALA A 91 -0.76 -1.34 -8.73
C ALA A 91 0.77 -1.39 -8.67
N LEU A 92 1.45 -0.38 -9.24
CA LEU A 92 2.91 -0.28 -9.20
C LEU A 92 3.42 -0.15 -7.75
N SER A 93 2.87 0.81 -7.00
CA SER A 93 3.26 1.04 -5.60
C SER A 93 3.00 -0.20 -4.74
N LEU A 94 1.83 -0.83 -4.88
CA LEU A 94 1.50 -2.02 -4.10
C LEU A 94 2.44 -3.19 -4.44
N ARG A 95 2.77 -3.40 -5.73
CA ARG A 95 3.71 -4.47 -6.14
C ARG A 95 5.04 -4.36 -5.40
N ASP A 96 5.56 -3.15 -5.29
CA ASP A 96 6.85 -2.89 -4.65
C ASP A 96 6.74 -2.97 -3.10
N GLU A 97 5.56 -2.68 -2.56
CA GLU A 97 5.30 -2.59 -1.12
C GLU A 97 4.65 -3.87 -0.52
N VAL A 98 4.48 -4.94 -1.28
CA VAL A 98 3.87 -6.20 -0.78
C VAL A 98 4.51 -6.70 0.52
N PRO A 99 5.85 -6.70 0.72
CA PRO A 99 6.45 -7.17 1.97
C PRO A 99 5.98 -6.35 3.18
N TRP A 100 5.86 -5.03 3.02
CA TRP A 100 5.39 -4.10 4.03
C TRP A 100 3.92 -4.29 4.34
N ILE A 101 3.08 -4.25 3.32
CA ILE A 101 1.62 -4.41 3.46
C ILE A 101 1.28 -5.77 4.09
N THR A 102 1.90 -6.85 3.61
CA THR A 102 1.66 -8.19 4.16
C THR A 102 2.07 -8.24 5.63
N ARG A 103 3.21 -7.63 6.02
CA ARG A 103 3.63 -7.61 7.41
C ARG A 103 2.66 -6.82 8.28
N MET A 104 2.21 -5.66 7.81
CA MET A 104 1.23 -4.86 8.54
C MET A 104 -0.11 -5.58 8.69
N MET A 105 -0.58 -6.31 7.67
CA MET A 105 -1.79 -7.14 7.77
C MET A 105 -1.65 -8.20 8.87
N ILE A 106 -0.49 -8.86 8.97
CA ILE A 106 -0.23 -9.85 10.03
C ILE A 106 -0.22 -9.17 11.40
N ASP A 107 0.52 -8.07 11.57
CA ASP A 107 0.59 -7.35 12.85
C ASP A 107 -0.79 -6.78 13.24
N SER A 108 -1.60 -6.35 12.28
CA SER A 108 -2.98 -5.93 12.51
C SER A 108 -3.87 -7.09 12.98
N ALA A 109 -3.72 -8.28 12.40
CA ALA A 109 -4.40 -9.50 12.85
C ALA A 109 -3.95 -9.94 14.26
N ASP A 110 -2.69 -9.66 14.61
CA ASP A 110 -2.13 -9.87 15.95
C ASP A 110 -2.48 -8.74 16.94
N ASN A 111 -3.42 -7.88 16.60
CA ASN A 111 -3.92 -6.75 17.41
C ASN A 111 -2.86 -5.69 17.76
N VAL A 112 -1.91 -5.44 16.88
CA VAL A 112 -1.00 -4.30 17.01
C VAL A 112 -1.74 -3.02 16.61
N ALA A 113 -2.18 -2.24 17.59
CA ALA A 113 -3.04 -1.07 17.40
C ALA A 113 -2.45 -0.04 16.42
N THR A 114 -1.14 0.21 16.50
CA THR A 114 -0.44 1.15 15.60
C THR A 114 -0.49 0.69 14.14
N ALA A 115 -0.36 -0.62 13.89
CA ALA A 115 -0.47 -1.18 12.53
C ALA A 115 -1.92 -1.10 12.03
N GLN A 116 -2.90 -1.44 12.89
CA GLN A 116 -4.33 -1.34 12.55
C GLN A 116 -4.71 0.10 12.17
N GLN A 117 -4.34 1.08 13.00
CA GLN A 117 -4.65 2.48 12.74
C GLN A 117 -4.04 2.97 11.41
N SER A 118 -2.76 2.67 11.16
CA SER A 118 -2.08 3.08 9.95
C SER A 118 -2.68 2.44 8.68
N MET A 119 -3.11 1.18 8.76
CA MET A 119 -3.83 0.51 7.66
C MET A 119 -5.22 1.12 7.43
N GLN A 120 -5.96 1.43 8.50
CA GLN A 120 -7.27 2.08 8.40
C GLN A 120 -7.16 3.45 7.74
N ASP A 121 -6.16 4.25 8.11
CA ASP A 121 -5.94 5.59 7.54
C ASP A 121 -5.63 5.51 6.04
N LEU A 122 -4.79 4.56 5.61
CA LEU A 122 -4.48 4.33 4.20
C LEU A 122 -5.73 3.93 3.40
N VAL A 123 -6.46 2.94 3.88
CA VAL A 123 -7.68 2.43 3.23
C VAL A 123 -8.75 3.52 3.14
N LEU A 124 -8.95 4.31 4.21
CA LEU A 124 -9.93 5.38 4.24
C LEU A 124 -9.57 6.52 3.28
N ARG A 125 -8.27 6.85 3.17
CA ARG A 125 -7.77 7.87 2.22
C ARG A 125 -8.05 7.44 0.78
N GLU A 126 -7.67 6.24 0.40
CA GLU A 126 -7.93 5.70 -0.94
C GLU A 126 -9.42 5.67 -1.24
N PHE A 127 -10.21 5.12 -0.33
CA PHE A 127 -11.65 5.00 -0.50
C PHE A 127 -12.34 6.34 -0.78
N ARG A 128 -11.98 7.40 -0.04
CA ARG A 128 -12.56 8.74 -0.24
C ARG A 128 -12.29 9.26 -1.66
N ILE A 129 -11.03 9.16 -2.11
CA ILE A 129 -10.63 9.65 -3.44
C ILE A 129 -11.33 8.85 -4.55
N VAL A 130 -11.32 7.53 -4.46
CA VAL A 130 -11.96 6.66 -5.47
C VAL A 130 -13.47 6.88 -5.51
N ARG A 131 -14.13 7.03 -4.35
CA ARG A 131 -15.57 7.28 -4.27
C ARG A 131 -15.98 8.58 -4.97
N GLU A 132 -15.20 9.65 -4.80
CA GLU A 132 -15.45 10.92 -5.49
C GLU A 132 -15.32 10.75 -7.01
N MET A 133 -14.27 10.10 -7.49
CA MET A 133 -14.10 9.83 -8.93
C MET A 133 -15.24 8.96 -9.49
N VAL A 134 -15.67 7.93 -8.77
CA VAL A 134 -16.81 7.08 -9.19
C VAL A 134 -18.09 7.87 -9.27
N ARG A 135 -18.35 8.80 -8.36
CA ARG A 135 -19.51 9.68 -8.40
C ARG A 135 -19.49 10.64 -9.61
N GLU A 136 -18.32 11.14 -9.99
CA GLU A 136 -18.17 11.97 -11.19
C GLU A 136 -18.38 11.15 -12.49
N ILE A 137 -17.85 9.92 -12.55
CA ILE A 137 -17.94 9.04 -13.72
C ILE A 137 -19.35 8.50 -13.91
N ALA A 138 -20.00 8.10 -12.80
CA ALA A 138 -21.28 7.37 -12.83
C ALA A 138 -22.26 7.93 -11.76
N PRO A 139 -22.74 9.18 -11.92
CA PRO A 139 -23.61 9.84 -10.92
C PRO A 139 -24.97 9.16 -10.72
N GLN A 140 -25.36 8.28 -11.65
CA GLN A 140 -26.62 7.51 -11.58
C GLN A 140 -26.53 6.28 -10.64
N LEU A 141 -25.33 5.89 -10.17
CA LEU A 141 -25.19 4.77 -9.24
C LEU A 141 -25.68 5.15 -7.84
N SER A 142 -26.41 4.26 -7.19
CA SER A 142 -26.67 4.38 -5.75
C SER A 142 -25.38 4.25 -4.94
N ASP A 143 -25.39 4.68 -3.68
CA ASP A 143 -24.22 4.52 -2.80
C ASP A 143 -23.80 3.05 -2.65
N GLU A 144 -24.76 2.11 -2.63
CA GLU A 144 -24.50 0.69 -2.58
C GLU A 144 -23.82 0.18 -3.87
N GLN A 145 -24.35 0.60 -5.03
CA GLN A 145 -23.78 0.23 -6.34
C GLN A 145 -22.37 0.81 -6.51
N ALA A 146 -22.14 2.06 -6.06
CA ALA A 146 -20.81 2.67 -6.07
C ALA A 146 -19.84 1.89 -5.18
N MET A 147 -20.27 1.48 -3.99
CA MET A 147 -19.46 0.63 -3.09
C MET A 147 -19.11 -0.71 -3.73
N GLN A 148 -20.06 -1.38 -4.40
CA GLN A 148 -19.81 -2.64 -5.11
C GLN A 148 -18.81 -2.44 -6.25
N ALA A 149 -18.93 -1.36 -7.03
CA ALA A 149 -17.98 -1.04 -8.08
C ALA A 149 -16.55 -0.81 -7.54
N ILE A 150 -16.42 -0.04 -6.44
CA ILE A 150 -15.14 0.18 -5.76
C ILE A 150 -14.54 -1.15 -5.29
N SER A 151 -15.34 -1.99 -4.61
CA SER A 151 -14.88 -3.30 -4.13
C SER A 151 -14.41 -4.20 -5.27
N GLN A 152 -15.11 -4.18 -6.41
CA GLN A 152 -14.72 -4.95 -7.59
C GLN A 152 -13.41 -4.42 -8.20
N MET A 153 -13.24 -3.10 -8.28
CA MET A 153 -11.99 -2.49 -8.76
C MET A 153 -10.80 -2.88 -7.88
N GLN A 154 -10.93 -2.74 -6.56
CA GLN A 154 -9.89 -3.11 -5.61
C GLN A 154 -9.55 -4.60 -5.72
N THR A 155 -10.55 -5.48 -5.75
CA THR A 155 -10.35 -6.93 -5.87
C THR A 155 -9.65 -7.28 -7.17
N SER A 156 -10.02 -6.65 -8.29
CA SER A 156 -9.43 -6.92 -9.60
C SER A 156 -7.97 -6.53 -9.72
N ILE A 157 -7.53 -5.49 -9.02
CA ILE A 157 -6.18 -4.92 -9.14
C ILE A 157 -5.29 -5.33 -7.96
N LEU A 158 -5.73 -5.08 -6.73
CA LEU A 158 -4.86 -5.21 -5.55
C LEU A 158 -4.70 -6.66 -5.11
N LEU A 159 -5.78 -7.44 -5.09
CA LEU A 159 -5.75 -8.81 -4.58
C LEU A 159 -4.83 -9.74 -5.38
N PRO A 160 -4.82 -9.74 -6.73
CA PRO A 160 -3.89 -10.57 -7.50
C PRO A 160 -2.41 -10.23 -7.24
N ILE A 161 -2.07 -8.96 -7.00
CA ILE A 161 -0.70 -8.53 -6.70
C ILE A 161 -0.28 -9.08 -5.33
N LEU A 162 -1.12 -8.92 -4.30
CA LEU A 162 -0.86 -9.45 -2.96
C LEU A 162 -0.75 -10.97 -2.97
N ALA A 163 -1.69 -11.65 -3.65
CA ALA A 163 -1.72 -13.10 -3.74
C ALA A 163 -0.49 -13.65 -4.46
N ALA A 164 -0.17 -13.14 -5.64
CA ALA A 164 0.96 -13.59 -6.45
C ALA A 164 2.29 -13.51 -5.67
N ASN A 165 2.56 -12.35 -5.06
CA ASN A 165 3.78 -12.15 -4.28
C ASN A 165 3.80 -13.01 -3.00
N THR A 166 2.67 -13.05 -2.27
CA THR A 166 2.59 -13.83 -1.02
C THR A 166 2.73 -15.32 -1.29
N PHE A 167 1.99 -15.86 -2.24
CA PHE A 167 2.02 -17.30 -2.56
C PHE A 167 3.36 -17.73 -3.12
N ASN A 168 4.01 -16.90 -3.95
CA ASN A 168 5.36 -17.18 -4.41
C ASN A 168 6.37 -17.22 -3.25
N ARG A 169 6.26 -16.27 -2.31
CA ARG A 169 7.15 -16.19 -1.13
C ARG A 169 7.03 -17.40 -0.20
N ILE A 170 5.81 -17.87 0.04
CA ILE A 170 5.56 -19.06 0.90
C ILE A 170 5.65 -20.39 0.12
N ARG A 171 6.06 -20.35 -1.15
CA ARG A 171 6.31 -21.51 -2.01
C ARG A 171 5.12 -22.45 -2.20
N VAL A 172 3.90 -21.92 -2.21
CA VAL A 172 2.69 -22.70 -2.53
C VAL A 172 2.34 -22.68 -4.02
N VAL A 173 3.04 -21.85 -4.81
CA VAL A 173 2.89 -21.82 -6.27
C VAL A 173 3.74 -22.94 -6.88
N PRO A 174 3.14 -23.89 -7.64
CA PRO A 174 3.87 -24.85 -8.43
C PRO A 174 4.88 -24.19 -9.38
N ASP A 175 6.04 -24.81 -9.61
CA ASP A 175 7.12 -24.22 -10.41
C ASP A 175 6.68 -23.85 -11.83
N GLU A 176 5.83 -24.65 -12.46
CA GLU A 176 5.26 -24.42 -13.78
C GLU A 176 4.34 -23.17 -13.86
N LEU A 177 3.71 -22.77 -12.77
CA LEU A 177 2.84 -21.58 -12.70
C LEU A 177 3.58 -20.33 -12.23
N ARG A 178 4.78 -20.47 -11.68
CA ARG A 178 5.52 -19.34 -11.08
C ARG A 178 5.82 -18.25 -12.09
N GLN A 179 6.38 -18.58 -13.23
CA GLN A 179 6.68 -17.60 -14.27
C GLN A 179 5.42 -16.95 -14.86
N PRO A 180 4.37 -17.69 -15.28
CA PRO A 180 3.11 -17.08 -15.72
C PRO A 180 2.48 -16.13 -14.69
N ILE A 181 2.54 -16.45 -13.39
CA ILE A 181 2.01 -15.58 -12.33
C ILE A 181 2.85 -14.31 -12.19
N LEU A 182 4.18 -14.43 -12.21
CA LEU A 182 5.06 -13.25 -12.11
C LEU A 182 4.96 -12.33 -13.33
N GLN A 183 4.74 -12.89 -14.54
CA GLN A 183 4.52 -12.11 -15.75
C GLN A 183 3.28 -11.22 -15.66
N GLN A 184 2.28 -11.58 -14.86
CA GLN A 184 1.10 -10.75 -14.61
C GLN A 184 1.38 -9.50 -13.76
N LEU A 185 2.58 -9.37 -13.20
CA LEU A 185 3.01 -8.24 -12.38
C LEU A 185 3.92 -7.26 -13.15
N THR A 186 4.14 -7.46 -14.44
CA THR A 186 4.83 -6.49 -15.28
C THR A 186 3.99 -5.22 -15.47
N ASP A 187 4.62 -4.09 -15.75
CA ASP A 187 3.92 -2.82 -15.95
C ASP A 187 2.85 -2.93 -17.06
N ASP A 188 3.18 -3.57 -18.19
CA ASP A 188 2.23 -3.78 -19.29
C ASP A 188 1.02 -4.65 -18.87
N ALA A 189 1.26 -5.72 -18.11
CA ALA A 189 0.18 -6.58 -17.62
C ALA A 189 -0.71 -5.87 -16.60
N LEU A 190 -0.12 -5.03 -15.74
CA LEU A 190 -0.88 -4.21 -14.78
C LEU A 190 -1.70 -3.13 -15.50
N ALA A 191 -1.11 -2.44 -16.49
CA ALA A 191 -1.83 -1.47 -17.31
C ALA A 191 -3.02 -2.12 -18.04
N GLN A 192 -2.79 -3.26 -18.68
CA GLN A 192 -3.84 -4.02 -19.38
C GLN A 192 -4.97 -4.44 -18.41
N ARG A 193 -4.65 -4.88 -17.21
CA ARG A 193 -5.63 -5.26 -16.19
C ARG A 193 -6.49 -4.07 -15.75
N VAL A 194 -5.87 -2.91 -15.57
CA VAL A 194 -6.61 -1.67 -15.27
C VAL A 194 -7.55 -1.31 -16.42
N ASP A 195 -7.10 -1.44 -17.67
CA ASP A 195 -7.95 -1.20 -18.83
C ASP A 195 -9.15 -2.14 -18.91
N TRP A 196 -8.93 -3.43 -18.65
CA TRP A 196 -10.02 -4.41 -18.62
C TRP A 196 -11.04 -4.11 -17.52
N MET A 197 -10.57 -3.77 -16.32
CA MET A 197 -11.42 -3.40 -15.19
C MET A 197 -12.28 -2.18 -15.54
N ILE A 198 -11.69 -1.12 -16.07
CA ILE A 198 -12.41 0.10 -16.44
C ILE A 198 -13.45 -0.18 -17.53
N LYS A 199 -13.08 -0.92 -18.57
CA LYS A 199 -13.99 -1.31 -19.64
C LYS A 199 -15.17 -2.14 -19.11
N ALA A 200 -14.90 -3.09 -18.24
CA ALA A 200 -15.95 -3.94 -17.66
C ALA A 200 -16.97 -3.15 -16.82
N LEU A 201 -16.51 -2.12 -16.09
CA LEU A 201 -17.38 -1.38 -15.16
C LEU A 201 -18.06 -0.16 -15.78
N PHE A 202 -17.41 0.51 -16.73
CA PHE A 202 -17.85 1.82 -17.20
C PHE A 202 -18.17 1.88 -18.71
N SER A 203 -17.77 0.87 -19.53
CA SER A 203 -18.07 0.89 -20.97
C SER A 203 -19.35 0.12 -21.35
N ALA A 204 -20.06 -0.52 -20.41
CA ALA A 204 -21.21 -1.36 -20.69
C ALA A 204 -22.56 -0.61 -20.82
N LYS A 205 -22.58 0.72 -21.08
CA LYS A 205 -23.81 1.51 -21.16
C LYS A 205 -24.05 2.24 -22.49
N GLU A 206 -23.42 1.81 -23.59
CA GLU A 206 -23.78 2.35 -24.92
C GLU A 206 -24.80 1.49 -25.69
N THR A 207 -25.38 0.46 -25.06
CA THR A 207 -26.36 -0.42 -25.74
C THR A 207 -27.57 -0.66 -24.85
N GLN A 208 -28.42 0.36 -24.70
CA GLN A 208 -29.88 0.22 -24.52
C GLN A 208 -30.57 1.51 -24.95
#